data_cb35b01063cf23d9c28d3d6f285b458b
#
_entry.id   cb35b01063cf23d9c28d3d6f285b458b
#
_cell.length_a   1.000
_cell.length_b   1.000
_cell.length_c   1.000
_cell.angle_alpha   90.00
_cell.angle_beta   90.00
_cell.angle_gamma   90.00
#
_symmetry.space_group_name_H-M   'P 1'
#
loop_
_entity.id
_entity.type
_entity.pdbx_description
1 polymer ?
#
loop_
_entity_poly.entity_id
_entity_poly.type
_entity_poly.pdbx_seq_one_letter_code
_entity_poly.pdbx_strand_id
1 'polypeptide(L)'
;MKHLLKMSDLTPDEVAHILDVADELKAQQKAGGTEPLLKGKSVALMFSKNSTRTRTSFEVGVYQLGGLGNYMNAATELQSGRGEPLKDTARVLSRYYDLSLIHISEPTRLRCI
;
A
#
# COMPACT_ATOMS: atom_id res chain seq x y z
N MET A 1 -12.80 -10.15 -1.58
CA MET A 1 -11.41 -10.32 -1.17
C MET A 1 -11.11 -9.39 0.00
N LYS A 2 -10.52 -9.93 1.03
CA LYS A 2 -10.21 -9.14 2.24
C LYS A 2 -8.77 -8.64 2.27
N HIS A 3 -7.87 -9.45 1.71
CA HIS A 3 -6.43 -9.14 1.65
C HIS A 3 -5.89 -9.56 0.30
N LEU A 4 -4.95 -8.79 -0.22
CA LEU A 4 -4.21 -9.12 -1.43
C LEU A 4 -2.76 -9.41 -1.03
N LEU A 5 -2.40 -10.67 -0.94
CA LEU A 5 -1.08 -11.09 -0.52
C LEU A 5 -0.19 -11.51 -1.69
N LYS A 6 -0.81 -11.94 -2.78
CA LYS A 6 -0.10 -12.37 -4.00
C LYS A 6 -1.05 -12.26 -5.18
N MET A 7 -0.50 -12.21 -6.36
CA MET A 7 -1.31 -12.07 -7.59
C MET A 7 -2.27 -13.21 -7.81
N SER A 8 -1.92 -14.42 -7.37
CA SER A 8 -2.81 -15.57 -7.52
C SER A 8 -4.06 -15.49 -6.63
N ASP A 9 -4.14 -14.53 -5.71
CA ASP A 9 -5.36 -14.27 -4.94
C ASP A 9 -6.44 -13.61 -5.80
N LEU A 10 -6.08 -13.12 -6.98
CA LEU A 10 -7.01 -12.48 -7.91
C LEU A 10 -7.36 -13.40 -9.05
N THR A 11 -8.64 -13.38 -9.42
CA THR A 11 -9.07 -14.03 -10.66
C THR A 11 -8.70 -13.16 -11.86
N PRO A 12 -8.63 -13.73 -13.09
CA PRO A 12 -8.40 -12.89 -14.27
C PRO A 12 -9.41 -11.76 -14.43
N ASP A 13 -10.68 -12.00 -14.10
CA ASP A 13 -11.70 -10.96 -14.17
C ASP A 13 -11.45 -9.85 -13.15
N GLU A 14 -10.98 -10.19 -11.95
CA GLU A 14 -10.63 -9.20 -10.95
C GLU A 14 -9.44 -8.34 -11.38
N VAL A 15 -8.43 -8.96 -12.01
CA VAL A 15 -7.29 -8.22 -12.56
C VAL A 15 -7.75 -7.24 -13.63
N ALA A 16 -8.59 -7.70 -14.56
CA ALA A 16 -9.14 -6.83 -15.59
C ALA A 16 -9.94 -5.67 -15.01
N HIS A 17 -10.73 -5.93 -13.98
CA HIS A 17 -11.50 -4.91 -13.29
C HIS A 17 -10.60 -3.85 -12.64
N ILE A 18 -9.51 -4.28 -11.99
CA ILE A 18 -8.55 -3.34 -11.39
C ILE A 18 -7.95 -2.42 -12.45
N LEU A 19 -7.58 -2.97 -13.61
CA LEU A 19 -7.02 -2.18 -14.70
C LEU A 19 -8.06 -1.19 -15.26
N ASP A 20 -9.32 -1.60 -15.36
CA ASP A 20 -10.38 -0.71 -15.82
C ASP A 20 -10.61 0.44 -14.85
N VAL A 21 -10.60 0.15 -13.55
CA VAL A 21 -10.71 1.19 -12.52
C VAL A 21 -9.52 2.14 -12.59
N ALA A 22 -8.32 1.63 -12.82
CA ALA A 22 -7.13 2.45 -12.96
C ALA A 22 -7.25 3.41 -14.15
N ASP A 23 -7.74 2.93 -15.28
CA ASP A 23 -7.95 3.76 -16.47
C ASP A 23 -8.99 4.86 -16.21
N GLU A 24 -10.08 4.53 -15.53
CA GLU A 24 -11.12 5.48 -15.17
C GLU A 24 -10.59 6.56 -14.23
N LEU A 25 -9.86 6.17 -13.19
CA LEU A 25 -9.29 7.13 -12.23
C LEU A 25 -8.25 8.02 -12.90
N LYS A 26 -7.45 7.47 -13.80
CA LYS A 26 -6.49 8.24 -14.57
C LYS A 26 -7.17 9.29 -15.44
N ALA A 27 -8.26 8.91 -16.07
CA ALA A 27 -9.04 9.86 -16.90
C ALA A 27 -9.63 10.98 -16.04
N GLN A 28 -10.17 10.65 -14.87
CA GLN A 28 -10.68 11.65 -13.94
C GLN A 28 -9.58 12.62 -13.50
N GLN A 29 -8.42 12.11 -13.17
CA GLN A 29 -7.30 12.93 -12.73
C GLN A 29 -6.83 13.89 -13.82
N LYS A 30 -6.81 13.45 -15.06
CA LYS A 30 -6.48 14.32 -16.20
C LYS A 30 -7.55 15.38 -16.46
N ALA A 31 -8.79 15.09 -16.12
CA ALA A 31 -9.91 16.02 -16.29
C ALA A 31 -10.01 17.07 -15.17
N GLY A 32 -9.14 17.01 -14.17
CA GLY A 32 -9.07 18.03 -13.12
C GLY A 32 -9.24 17.55 -11.71
N GLY A 33 -9.48 16.26 -11.47
CA GLY A 33 -9.56 15.70 -10.14
C GLY A 33 -10.29 14.38 -10.08
N THR A 34 -9.93 13.56 -9.12
CA THR A 34 -10.51 12.25 -8.91
C THR A 34 -11.59 12.30 -7.83
N GLU A 35 -12.50 11.32 -7.85
CA GLU A 35 -13.40 11.11 -6.75
C GLU A 35 -12.61 10.79 -5.48
N PRO A 36 -13.02 11.36 -4.32
CA PRO A 36 -12.31 11.12 -3.07
C PRO A 36 -12.66 9.76 -2.46
N LEU A 37 -12.30 8.68 -3.14
CA LEU A 37 -12.66 7.31 -2.75
C LEU A 37 -12.09 6.91 -1.39
N LEU A 38 -10.98 7.52 -0.97
CA LEU A 38 -10.34 7.25 0.31
C LEU A 38 -10.55 8.35 1.34
N LYS A 39 -11.58 9.16 1.15
CA LYS A 39 -11.87 10.24 2.09
C LYS A 39 -12.06 9.69 3.51
N GLY A 40 -11.29 10.26 4.44
CA GLY A 40 -11.34 9.84 5.83
C GLY A 40 -10.63 8.52 6.12
N LYS A 41 -9.98 7.93 5.13
CA LYS A 41 -9.24 6.67 5.31
C LYS A 41 -7.77 6.93 5.53
N SER A 42 -7.15 6.08 6.35
CA SER A 42 -5.72 6.13 6.61
C SER A 42 -5.06 4.85 6.11
N VAL A 43 -3.93 5.03 5.44
CA VAL A 43 -3.20 3.92 4.83
C VAL A 43 -1.78 3.90 5.39
N ALA A 44 -1.36 2.78 5.95
CA ALA A 44 0.00 2.59 6.39
C ALA A 44 0.85 2.11 5.21
N LEU A 45 1.90 2.85 4.91
CA LEU A 45 2.84 2.52 3.84
C LEU A 45 4.14 2.07 4.47
N MET A 46 4.32 0.75 4.58
CA MET A 46 5.44 0.15 5.29
C MET A 46 6.50 -0.32 4.30
N PHE A 47 7.67 0.27 4.36
CA PHE A 47 8.77 -0.04 3.47
C PHE A 47 10.00 -0.48 4.25
N SER A 48 10.56 -1.64 3.91
CA SER A 48 11.79 -2.13 4.54
C SER A 48 13.04 -1.55 3.90
N LYS A 49 12.93 -1.08 2.68
CA LYS A 49 14.01 -0.41 1.96
C LYS A 49 13.50 0.86 1.31
N ASN A 50 14.43 1.79 1.06
CA ASN A 50 14.08 3.01 0.33
C ASN A 50 13.64 2.66 -1.09
N SER A 51 12.49 3.14 -1.46
CA SER A 51 11.94 2.99 -2.81
C SER A 51 11.22 4.28 -3.17
N THR A 52 11.95 5.20 -3.77
CA THR A 52 11.43 6.54 -4.04
C THR A 52 10.21 6.51 -4.95
N ARG A 53 10.28 5.76 -6.04
CA ARG A 53 9.19 5.73 -7.01
C ARG A 53 7.93 5.08 -6.44
N THR A 54 8.07 3.91 -5.83
CA THR A 54 6.93 3.19 -5.27
C THR A 54 6.32 3.97 -4.10
N ARG A 55 7.16 4.43 -3.18
CA ARG A 55 6.71 5.25 -2.06
C ARG A 55 5.94 6.47 -2.52
N THR A 56 6.53 7.25 -3.42
CA THR A 56 5.93 8.50 -3.88
C THR A 56 4.62 8.24 -4.61
N SER A 57 4.56 7.21 -5.45
CA SER A 57 3.33 6.91 -6.20
C SER A 57 2.18 6.57 -5.26
N PHE A 58 2.43 5.79 -4.21
CA PHE A 58 1.39 5.46 -3.24
C PHE A 58 1.03 6.63 -2.34
N GLU A 59 2.01 7.38 -1.84
CA GLU A 59 1.71 8.55 -1.01
C GLU A 59 0.86 9.58 -1.76
N VAL A 60 1.28 9.92 -2.97
CA VAL A 60 0.56 10.90 -3.78
C VAL A 60 -0.79 10.33 -4.23
N GLY A 61 -0.83 9.07 -4.62
CA GLY A 61 -2.07 8.43 -5.02
C GLY A 61 -3.12 8.42 -3.92
N VAL A 62 -2.72 8.07 -2.71
CA VAL A 62 -3.63 8.09 -1.55
C VAL A 62 -4.13 9.51 -1.29
N TYR A 63 -3.24 10.48 -1.36
CA TYR A 63 -3.61 11.89 -1.19
C TYR A 63 -4.62 12.35 -2.25
N GLN A 64 -4.36 12.00 -3.51
CA GLN A 64 -5.25 12.39 -4.61
C GLN A 64 -6.64 11.77 -4.49
N LEU A 65 -6.74 10.63 -3.82
CA LEU A 65 -8.03 9.98 -3.55
C LEU A 65 -8.66 10.45 -2.24
N GLY A 66 -8.08 11.45 -1.59
CA GLY A 66 -8.66 12.06 -0.39
C GLY A 66 -8.26 11.42 0.92
N GLY A 67 -7.34 10.47 0.91
CA GLY A 67 -6.90 9.77 2.11
C GLY A 67 -5.61 10.31 2.71
N LEU A 68 -5.19 9.68 3.79
CA LEU A 68 -3.90 9.93 4.43
C LEU A 68 -2.99 8.73 4.21
N GLY A 69 -1.86 8.95 3.56
CA GLY A 69 -0.82 7.94 3.41
C GLY A 69 0.31 8.22 4.38
N ASN A 70 0.58 7.31 5.29
CA ASN A 70 1.60 7.48 6.31
C ASN A 70 2.76 6.51 6.07
N TYR A 71 3.90 7.05 5.69
CA TYR A 71 5.09 6.25 5.42
C TYR A 71 5.76 5.80 6.72
N MET A 72 6.13 4.53 6.77
CA MET A 72 6.90 3.98 7.88
C MET A 72 8.05 3.14 7.34
N ASN A 73 9.24 3.34 7.91
CA ASN A 73 10.38 2.48 7.62
C ASN A 73 10.27 1.24 8.52
N ALA A 74 9.94 0.11 7.92
CA ALA A 74 9.71 -1.12 8.67
C ALA A 74 10.96 -1.61 9.42
N ALA A 75 12.15 -1.32 8.88
CA ALA A 75 13.39 -1.77 9.50
C ALA A 75 13.73 -1.01 10.79
N THR A 76 13.35 0.27 10.88
CA THR A 76 13.70 1.12 12.01
C THR A 76 12.52 1.46 12.91
N GLU A 77 11.37 1.75 12.34
CA GLU A 77 10.23 2.25 13.11
C GLU A 77 9.39 1.15 13.74
N LEU A 78 9.29 -0.01 13.11
CA LEU A 78 8.55 -1.12 13.67
C LEU A 78 9.34 -1.87 14.74
N GLN A 79 10.65 -1.71 14.77
CA GLN A 79 11.54 -2.18 15.84
C GLN A 79 11.29 -3.63 16.30
N SER A 80 11.01 -4.50 15.36
CA SER A 80 10.66 -5.88 15.67
C SER A 80 11.75 -6.64 16.44
N GLY A 81 12.99 -6.13 16.45
CA GLY A 81 14.10 -6.72 17.18
C GLY A 81 14.29 -6.23 18.62
N ARG A 82 13.41 -5.37 19.13
CA ARG A 82 13.58 -4.74 20.45
C ARG A 82 12.59 -5.21 21.50
N GLY A 83 12.17 -6.47 21.43
CA GLY A 83 11.35 -7.07 22.47
C GLY A 83 9.85 -6.92 22.27
N GLU A 84 9.38 -6.06 21.40
CA GLU A 84 7.96 -6.00 21.05
C GLU A 84 7.67 -7.02 19.94
N PRO A 85 6.79 -8.01 20.18
CA PRO A 85 6.43 -8.94 19.12
C PRO A 85 5.81 -8.23 17.94
N LEU A 86 6.20 -8.63 16.74
CA LEU A 86 5.67 -8.03 15.50
C LEU A 86 4.14 -8.10 15.45
N LYS A 87 3.57 -9.18 15.96
CA LYS A 87 2.11 -9.35 15.99
C LYS A 87 1.43 -8.30 16.87
N ASP A 88 2.07 -7.86 17.95
CA ASP A 88 1.51 -6.84 18.82
C ASP A 88 1.55 -5.48 18.14
N THR A 89 2.65 -5.16 17.46
CA THR A 89 2.75 -3.96 16.65
C THR A 89 1.68 -3.95 15.58
N ALA A 90 1.49 -5.06 14.89
CA ALA A 90 0.46 -5.18 13.86
C ALA A 90 -0.94 -4.96 14.42
N ARG A 91 -1.23 -5.49 15.60
CA ARG A 91 -2.52 -5.30 16.26
C ARG A 91 -2.77 -3.85 16.62
N VAL A 92 -1.75 -3.16 17.13
CA VAL A 92 -1.86 -1.74 17.46
C VAL A 92 -2.12 -0.94 16.20
N LEU A 93 -1.33 -1.14 15.16
CA LEU A 93 -1.47 -0.40 13.89
C LEU A 93 -2.81 -0.69 13.21
N SER A 94 -3.33 -1.90 13.33
CA SER A 94 -4.60 -2.26 12.71
C SER A 94 -5.79 -1.48 13.28
N ARG A 95 -5.64 -0.91 14.46
CA ARG A 95 -6.68 -0.07 15.07
C ARG A 95 -6.64 1.36 14.59
N TYR A 96 -5.51 1.81 14.05
CA TYR A 96 -5.35 3.16 13.53
C TYR A 96 -5.59 3.26 12.04
N TYR A 97 -5.22 2.21 11.30
CA TYR A 97 -5.23 2.27 9.84
C TYR A 97 -6.32 1.40 9.24
N ASP A 98 -6.91 1.90 8.17
CA ASP A 98 -7.92 1.17 7.42
C ASP A 98 -7.29 0.16 6.46
N LEU A 99 -6.08 0.47 5.97
CA LEU A 99 -5.38 -0.35 4.99
C LEU A 99 -3.88 -0.27 5.23
N SER A 100 -3.17 -1.32 4.90
CA SER A 100 -1.71 -1.29 4.89
C SER A 100 -1.17 -1.78 3.56
N LEU A 101 -0.07 -1.17 3.14
CA LEU A 101 0.75 -1.63 2.03
C LEU A 101 2.13 -1.94 2.57
N ILE A 102 2.63 -3.13 2.29
CA ILE A 102 3.94 -3.56 2.74
C ILE A 102 4.82 -3.82 1.52
N HIS A 103 5.94 -3.10 1.46
CA HIS A 103 6.92 -3.27 0.40
C HIS A 103 8.21 -3.80 1.00
N ILE A 104 8.52 -5.07 0.72
CA ILE A 104 9.70 -5.73 1.23
C ILE A 104 10.52 -6.29 0.08
N SER A 105 11.84 -6.40 0.30
CA SER A 105 12.72 -7.03 -0.67
C SER A 105 12.75 -8.53 -0.46
N GLU A 106 12.63 -9.27 -1.54
CA GLU A 106 12.82 -10.72 -1.49
C GLU A 106 14.26 -11.04 -1.85
N PRO A 107 14.99 -11.76 -0.98
CA PRO A 107 16.38 -12.10 -1.27
C PRO A 107 16.56 -12.90 -2.54
N THR A 108 15.58 -13.70 -2.90
CA THR A 108 15.61 -14.57 -4.08
C THR A 108 15.27 -13.86 -5.38
N ARG A 109 14.72 -12.66 -5.30
CA ARG A 109 14.25 -11.92 -6.46
C ARG A 109 15.33 -11.67 -7.49
N LEU A 110 16.53 -11.34 -7.05
CA LEU A 110 17.65 -11.09 -7.94
C LEU A 110 18.11 -12.33 -8.69
N ARG A 111 17.83 -13.50 -8.17
CA ARG A 111 18.21 -14.77 -8.78
C ARG A 111 17.27 -15.21 -9.90
N CYS A 112 16.10 -14.60 -9.96
CA CYS A 112 15.12 -14.93 -10.99
C CYS A 112 15.33 -14.15 -12.27
N ILE A 113 16.30 -13.29 -12.26
CA ILE A 113 16.69 -12.51 -13.43
C ILE A 113 17.80 -13.25 -14.19
#